data_919fa067253244a95fbf6e10efb7fd6c
#
_entry.id   919fa067253244a95fbf6e10efb7fd6c
#
_cell.length_a   1.000
_cell.length_b   1.000
_cell.length_c   1.000
_cell.angle_alpha   90.00
_cell.angle_beta   90.00
_cell.angle_gamma   90.00
#
_symmetry.space_group_name_H-M   'P 1'
#
loop_
_entity.id
_entity.type
_entity.pdbx_description
1 polymer ?
#
loop_
_entity_poly.entity_id
_entity_poly.type
_entity_poly.pdbx_seq_one_letter_code
_entity_poly.pdbx_strand_id
1 'polypeptide(L)'
;MKKDFITATPDSGGSGSTTVTVAASANQTESTRSTSLSVAGGGMTRTVGASQAAGVVTWNYYFSVTPTSLSFVDGGETKSVTVISYRKKVINGVETSTQENVAWTATISGTGFSKNTDGTSITAASNQSGSRGGSVSYTQTGSGKTQAVSLLQAAVVSRFTLTIKFRNYTGATAYLFNSTGIPLYGPNDYYSMGSGYENASIMWNNTNGLTVCKPGSRMETVQAKAGDTITVRIQRGGQNIFDSRYFSTFTLKAENQTITP
;
A
#
# COMPACT_ATOMS: atom_id res chain seq x y z
N MET A 1 53.54 -17.33 -24.17
CA MET A 1 52.70 -18.52 -24.52
C MET A 1 51.47 -18.55 -23.62
N LYS A 2 50.29 -18.74 -24.18
CA LYS A 2 49.03 -18.91 -23.42
C LYS A 2 48.53 -20.33 -23.63
N LYS A 3 48.19 -21.01 -22.55
CA LYS A 3 47.60 -22.35 -22.61
C LYS A 3 46.51 -22.47 -21.53
N ASP A 4 45.29 -22.75 -21.94
CA ASP A 4 44.10 -22.86 -21.06
C ASP A 4 43.98 -21.62 -20.16
N PHE A 5 44.13 -21.75 -18.86
CA PHE A 5 43.99 -20.69 -17.87
C PHE A 5 45.30 -20.06 -17.43
N ILE A 6 46.47 -20.50 -17.98
CA ILE A 6 47.79 -19.98 -17.62
C ILE A 6 48.43 -19.26 -18.79
N THR A 7 49.29 -18.30 -18.44
CA THR A 7 50.17 -17.57 -19.38
C THR A 7 51.59 -17.66 -18.86
N ALA A 8 52.52 -18.06 -19.72
CA ALA A 8 53.94 -18.09 -19.42
C ALA A 8 54.66 -16.96 -20.17
N THR A 9 55.51 -16.20 -19.44
CA THR A 9 56.25 -15.06 -19.97
C THR A 9 57.66 -15.04 -19.38
N PRO A 10 58.70 -14.98 -20.20
CA PRO A 10 58.71 -15.09 -21.66
C PRO A 10 58.34 -16.50 -22.14
N ASP A 11 57.90 -16.64 -23.39
CA ASP A 11 57.56 -17.95 -23.98
C ASP A 11 58.74 -18.60 -24.73
N SER A 12 59.89 -17.93 -24.76
CA SER A 12 61.17 -18.40 -25.27
C SER A 12 62.32 -17.78 -24.51
N GLY A 13 63.47 -18.42 -24.53
CA GLY A 13 64.74 -17.94 -23.92
C GLY A 13 65.92 -18.28 -24.75
N GLY A 14 67.03 -17.58 -24.51
CA GLY A 14 68.35 -17.84 -25.14
C GLY A 14 69.15 -18.92 -24.39
N SER A 15 70.49 -19.03 -24.73
CA SER A 15 71.38 -19.91 -23.97
C SER A 15 71.57 -19.37 -22.55
N GLY A 16 71.54 -20.27 -21.56
CA GLY A 16 71.65 -19.93 -20.15
C GLY A 16 70.38 -20.14 -19.36
N SER A 17 70.27 -19.50 -18.20
CA SER A 17 69.11 -19.60 -17.30
C SER A 17 68.10 -18.50 -17.59
N THR A 18 66.85 -18.83 -17.82
CA THR A 18 65.76 -17.86 -18.02
C THR A 18 64.65 -18.13 -17.00
N THR A 19 64.25 -17.07 -16.25
CA THR A 19 63.13 -17.14 -15.35
C THR A 19 61.84 -16.96 -16.14
N VAL A 20 60.91 -17.91 -16.03
CA VAL A 20 59.58 -17.86 -16.67
C VAL A 20 58.54 -17.60 -15.57
N THR A 21 57.84 -16.50 -15.71
CA THR A 21 56.66 -16.20 -14.85
C THR A 21 55.44 -16.86 -15.42
N VAL A 22 54.73 -17.64 -14.57
CA VAL A 22 53.46 -18.28 -14.92
C VAL A 22 52.34 -17.59 -14.16
N ALA A 23 51.45 -16.93 -14.88
CA ALA A 23 50.25 -16.30 -14.32
C ALA A 23 49.01 -17.13 -14.68
N ALA A 24 48.05 -17.21 -13.76
CA ALA A 24 46.78 -17.87 -13.96
C ALA A 24 45.60 -16.87 -13.89
N SER A 25 44.65 -16.97 -14.81
CA SER A 25 43.37 -16.25 -14.69
C SER A 25 42.56 -16.80 -13.52
N ALA A 26 41.68 -15.98 -12.93
CA ALA A 26 40.81 -16.43 -11.86
C ALA A 26 39.96 -17.64 -12.29
N ASN A 27 39.80 -18.63 -11.41
CA ASN A 27 38.96 -19.79 -11.67
C ASN A 27 37.49 -19.44 -11.34
N GLN A 28 36.69 -19.21 -12.36
CA GLN A 28 35.23 -18.91 -12.23
C GLN A 28 34.36 -20.18 -12.19
N THR A 29 34.94 -21.35 -11.86
CA THR A 29 34.23 -22.61 -11.72
C THR A 29 34.35 -23.17 -10.31
N GLU A 30 33.42 -24.04 -9.93
CA GLU A 30 33.40 -24.71 -8.62
C GLU A 30 34.30 -25.96 -8.58
N SER A 31 35.09 -26.17 -9.61
CA SER A 31 35.98 -27.34 -9.71
C SER A 31 37.45 -26.89 -9.83
N THR A 32 38.33 -27.66 -9.23
CA THR A 32 39.76 -27.56 -9.47
C THR A 32 40.04 -27.79 -10.95
N ARG A 33 40.94 -26.99 -11.52
CA ARG A 33 41.38 -27.17 -12.89
C ARG A 33 42.92 -27.35 -12.95
N SER A 34 43.36 -28.12 -13.93
CA SER A 34 44.75 -28.43 -14.09
C SER A 34 45.17 -28.37 -15.57
N THR A 35 46.39 -28.03 -15.80
CA THR A 35 47.03 -28.03 -17.13
C THR A 35 48.51 -28.31 -16.96
N SER A 36 49.26 -28.37 -18.06
CA SER A 36 50.70 -28.53 -18.01
C SER A 36 51.37 -27.65 -19.05
N LEU A 37 52.57 -27.19 -18.70
CA LEU A 37 53.48 -26.51 -19.60
C LEU A 37 54.58 -27.48 -20.03
N SER A 38 54.88 -27.50 -21.34
CA SER A 38 56.01 -28.24 -21.86
C SER A 38 57.12 -27.20 -22.15
N VAL A 39 58.29 -27.45 -21.56
CA VAL A 39 59.50 -26.66 -21.76
C VAL A 39 60.46 -27.52 -22.55
N ALA A 40 60.87 -27.01 -23.73
CA ALA A 40 61.78 -27.71 -24.63
C ALA A 40 63.05 -26.91 -24.81
N GLY A 41 64.23 -27.54 -24.81
CA GLY A 41 65.52 -26.92 -25.03
C GLY A 41 66.61 -27.98 -25.08
N GLY A 42 67.62 -27.80 -25.94
CA GLY A 42 68.75 -28.72 -26.05
C GLY A 42 68.39 -30.12 -26.46
N GLY A 43 67.31 -30.32 -27.22
CA GLY A 43 66.81 -31.64 -27.59
C GLY A 43 65.99 -32.36 -26.47
N MET A 44 65.82 -31.74 -25.35
CA MET A 44 65.03 -32.28 -24.20
C MET A 44 63.71 -31.56 -24.03
N THR A 45 62.68 -32.29 -23.61
CA THR A 45 61.36 -31.72 -23.22
C THR A 45 61.07 -32.11 -21.78
N ARG A 46 60.59 -31.14 -20.99
CA ARG A 46 60.13 -31.33 -19.63
C ARG A 46 58.72 -30.79 -19.49
N THR A 47 57.85 -31.50 -18.77
CA THR A 47 56.50 -31.08 -18.49
C THR A 47 56.40 -30.65 -17.05
N VAL A 48 55.81 -29.43 -16.84
CA VAL A 48 55.52 -28.87 -15.51
C VAL A 48 54.02 -28.80 -15.37
N GLY A 49 53.47 -29.55 -14.40
CA GLY A 49 52.06 -29.48 -14.06
C GLY A 49 51.68 -28.18 -13.34
N ALA A 50 50.54 -27.64 -13.65
CA ALA A 50 49.94 -26.52 -12.94
C ALA A 50 48.52 -26.89 -12.54
N SER A 51 48.13 -26.63 -11.31
CA SER A 51 46.76 -26.81 -10.82
C SER A 51 46.27 -25.52 -10.13
N GLN A 52 45.01 -25.27 -10.21
CA GLN A 52 44.36 -24.14 -9.55
C GLN A 52 43.13 -24.63 -8.83
N ALA A 53 42.98 -24.24 -7.57
CA ALA A 53 41.80 -24.57 -6.75
C ALA A 53 40.51 -24.05 -7.39
N ALA A 54 39.39 -24.66 -6.98
CA ALA A 54 38.04 -24.16 -7.27
C ALA A 54 37.88 -22.70 -6.85
N GLY A 55 37.06 -21.98 -7.54
CA GLY A 55 36.68 -20.62 -7.15
C GLY A 55 35.91 -20.61 -5.80
N VAL A 56 36.13 -19.56 -5.04
CA VAL A 56 35.45 -19.35 -3.77
C VAL A 56 33.99 -18.99 -4.07
N VAL A 57 33.06 -19.79 -3.55
CA VAL A 57 31.60 -19.59 -3.73
C VAL A 57 31.06 -18.78 -2.56
N THR A 58 30.36 -17.72 -2.87
CA THR A 58 29.57 -16.91 -1.94
C THR A 58 28.19 -16.62 -2.55
N TRP A 59 27.31 -15.90 -1.82
CA TRP A 59 25.97 -15.61 -2.26
C TRP A 59 25.63 -14.12 -2.05
N ASN A 60 25.07 -13.50 -3.08
CA ASN A 60 24.42 -12.21 -2.97
C ASN A 60 22.94 -12.41 -2.74
N TYR A 61 22.39 -11.82 -1.68
CA TYR A 61 21.01 -11.95 -1.30
C TYR A 61 20.21 -10.70 -1.74
N TYR A 62 19.04 -10.96 -2.31
CA TYR A 62 18.09 -9.95 -2.78
C TYR A 62 16.78 -10.12 -2.05
N PHE A 63 16.30 -9.05 -1.44
CA PHE A 63 15.07 -9.06 -0.66
C PHE A 63 14.34 -7.74 -0.77
N SER A 64 13.05 -7.78 -1.14
CA SER A 64 12.17 -6.61 -1.17
C SER A 64 10.72 -6.99 -0.94
N VAL A 65 9.96 -6.08 -0.35
CA VAL A 65 8.52 -6.22 -0.09
C VAL A 65 7.82 -4.96 -0.60
N THR A 66 6.75 -5.13 -1.36
CA THR A 66 6.01 -4.03 -1.98
C THR A 66 4.50 -4.29 -1.87
N PRO A 67 3.69 -3.30 -1.47
CA PRO A 67 4.06 -1.95 -1.03
C PRO A 67 4.67 -1.93 0.38
N THR A 68 5.28 -0.81 0.79
CA THR A 68 5.84 -0.61 2.13
C THR A 68 4.83 -0.08 3.15
N SER A 69 3.62 0.24 2.69
CA SER A 69 2.50 0.65 3.54
C SER A 69 1.17 0.20 2.97
N LEU A 70 0.22 -0.13 3.86
CA LEU A 70 -1.15 -0.49 3.52
C LEU A 70 -2.11 0.34 4.35
N SER A 71 -3.07 0.99 3.67
CA SER A 71 -4.17 1.72 4.32
C SER A 71 -5.48 0.97 4.11
N PHE A 72 -6.22 0.76 5.20
CA PHE A 72 -7.46 -0.01 5.23
C PHE A 72 -8.64 0.88 5.60
N VAL A 73 -9.81 0.58 5.03
CA VAL A 73 -11.07 1.22 5.43
C VAL A 73 -11.57 0.71 6.77
N ASP A 74 -12.43 1.46 7.43
CA ASP A 74 -13.04 1.11 8.73
C ASP A 74 -13.86 -0.20 8.69
N GLY A 75 -14.54 -0.49 7.58
CA GLY A 75 -15.33 -1.71 7.40
C GLY A 75 -14.52 -3.01 7.35
N GLY A 76 -13.20 -2.91 7.23
CA GLY A 76 -12.30 -4.06 7.05
C GLY A 76 -12.15 -4.45 5.59
N GLU A 77 -10.97 -4.92 5.25
CA GLU A 77 -10.64 -5.42 3.90
C GLU A 77 -9.35 -6.25 3.94
N THR A 78 -9.05 -6.92 2.83
CA THR A 78 -7.81 -7.67 2.65
C THR A 78 -7.00 -7.04 1.52
N LYS A 79 -5.69 -6.85 1.76
CA LYS A 79 -4.74 -6.33 0.77
C LYS A 79 -3.53 -7.24 0.66
N SER A 80 -2.94 -7.28 -0.54
CA SER A 80 -1.81 -8.13 -0.84
C SER A 80 -0.49 -7.37 -0.82
N VAL A 81 0.57 -8.10 -0.52
CA VAL A 81 1.95 -7.66 -0.67
C VAL A 81 2.70 -8.63 -1.58
N THR A 82 3.67 -8.12 -2.31
CA THR A 82 4.59 -8.93 -3.12
C THR A 82 5.93 -8.98 -2.41
N VAL A 83 6.43 -10.21 -2.18
CA VAL A 83 7.75 -10.45 -1.59
C VAL A 83 8.67 -11.01 -2.66
N ILE A 84 9.80 -10.35 -2.88
CA ILE A 84 10.89 -10.84 -3.72
C ILE A 84 12.01 -11.30 -2.80
N SER A 85 12.37 -12.58 -2.89
CA SER A 85 13.37 -13.19 -2.02
C SER A 85 14.15 -14.26 -2.77
N TYR A 86 15.36 -13.94 -3.14
CA TYR A 86 16.26 -14.86 -3.83
C TYR A 86 17.73 -14.56 -3.51
N ARG A 87 18.63 -15.45 -3.93
CA ARG A 87 20.06 -15.24 -3.91
C ARG A 87 20.68 -15.63 -5.24
N LYS A 88 21.78 -14.99 -5.59
CA LYS A 88 22.61 -15.33 -6.74
C LYS A 88 23.98 -15.81 -6.33
N LYS A 89 24.45 -16.83 -7.00
CA LYS A 89 25.76 -17.39 -6.76
C LYS A 89 26.85 -16.43 -7.25
N VAL A 90 27.89 -16.28 -6.44
CA VAL A 90 29.07 -15.47 -6.72
C VAL A 90 30.30 -16.38 -6.67
N ILE A 91 31.12 -16.39 -7.71
CA ILE A 91 32.36 -17.15 -7.76
C ILE A 91 33.51 -16.17 -7.90
N ASN A 92 34.47 -16.17 -6.93
CA ASN A 92 35.58 -15.24 -6.90
C ASN A 92 35.17 -13.78 -7.12
N GLY A 93 34.05 -13.36 -6.47
CA GLY A 93 33.56 -11.99 -6.56
C GLY A 93 32.71 -11.67 -7.80
N VAL A 94 32.55 -12.60 -8.74
CA VAL A 94 31.75 -12.41 -9.95
C VAL A 94 30.40 -13.12 -9.79
N GLU A 95 29.32 -12.36 -9.91
CA GLU A 95 27.97 -12.89 -9.87
C GLU A 95 27.67 -13.72 -11.12
N THR A 96 27.10 -14.90 -10.92
CA THR A 96 26.71 -15.82 -12.00
C THR A 96 25.22 -15.69 -12.32
N SER A 97 24.76 -16.36 -13.37
CA SER A 97 23.33 -16.47 -13.69
C SER A 97 22.56 -17.41 -12.76
N THR A 98 23.24 -18.21 -11.93
CA THR A 98 22.59 -19.15 -11.00
C THR A 98 21.86 -18.39 -9.91
N GLN A 99 20.53 -18.53 -9.89
CA GLN A 99 19.62 -17.91 -8.93
C GLN A 99 18.83 -19.00 -8.19
N GLU A 100 18.63 -18.79 -6.90
CA GLU A 100 17.84 -19.66 -6.03
C GLU A 100 16.88 -18.84 -5.20
N ASN A 101 15.63 -19.31 -5.06
CA ASN A 101 14.67 -18.70 -4.13
C ASN A 101 15.14 -18.92 -2.69
N VAL A 102 14.94 -17.92 -1.86
CA VAL A 102 15.27 -17.96 -0.43
C VAL A 102 13.98 -17.83 0.37
N ALA A 103 13.80 -18.72 1.34
CA ALA A 103 12.66 -18.68 2.26
C ALA A 103 12.68 -17.39 3.09
N TRP A 104 11.50 -16.98 3.52
CA TRP A 104 11.29 -15.84 4.38
C TRP A 104 10.14 -16.10 5.35
N THR A 105 10.07 -15.29 6.38
CA THR A 105 9.00 -15.32 7.38
C THR A 105 8.35 -13.96 7.51
N ALA A 106 7.10 -13.92 7.95
CA ALA A 106 6.38 -12.69 8.24
C ALA A 106 5.79 -12.72 9.65
N THR A 107 6.03 -11.66 10.42
CA THR A 107 5.45 -11.47 11.75
C THR A 107 4.61 -10.21 11.75
N ILE A 108 3.36 -10.33 12.20
CA ILE A 108 2.41 -9.21 12.24
C ILE A 108 2.25 -8.69 13.67
N SER A 109 2.07 -7.39 13.79
CA SER A 109 1.74 -6.69 15.04
C SER A 109 0.61 -5.69 14.80
N GLY A 110 -0.08 -5.31 15.87
CA GLY A 110 -1.21 -4.38 15.84
C GLY A 110 -2.55 -5.10 15.96
N THR A 111 -3.41 -4.57 16.84
CA THR A 111 -4.74 -5.13 17.10
C THR A 111 -5.64 -5.03 15.88
N GLY A 112 -6.34 -6.13 15.56
CA GLY A 112 -7.30 -6.17 14.46
C GLY A 112 -6.70 -6.39 13.09
N PHE A 113 -5.39 -6.67 13.00
CA PHE A 113 -4.73 -7.11 11.79
C PHE A 113 -4.35 -8.58 11.88
N SER A 114 -4.47 -9.27 10.75
CA SER A 114 -4.05 -10.66 10.59
C SER A 114 -3.40 -10.87 9.23
N LYS A 115 -2.65 -11.94 9.09
CA LYS A 115 -2.05 -12.35 7.82
C LYS A 115 -2.47 -13.77 7.49
N ASN A 116 -2.48 -14.14 6.20
CA ASN A 116 -2.58 -15.52 5.78
C ASN A 116 -1.31 -16.32 6.16
N THR A 117 -1.32 -17.63 5.93
CA THR A 117 -0.24 -18.53 6.32
C THR A 117 1.10 -18.12 5.71
N ASP A 118 1.13 -17.77 4.44
CA ASP A 118 2.34 -17.39 3.72
C ASP A 118 2.72 -15.90 3.89
N GLY A 119 1.87 -15.09 4.53
CA GLY A 119 2.13 -13.68 4.79
C GLY A 119 1.99 -12.74 3.58
N THR A 120 1.46 -13.22 2.45
CA THR A 120 1.28 -12.40 1.23
C THR A 120 -0.01 -11.60 1.21
N SER A 121 -0.95 -11.92 2.11
CA SER A 121 -2.23 -11.21 2.26
C SER A 121 -2.41 -10.77 3.71
N ILE A 122 -2.74 -9.50 3.88
CA ILE A 122 -2.99 -8.87 5.16
C ILE A 122 -4.44 -8.44 5.23
N THR A 123 -5.13 -8.88 6.27
CA THR A 123 -6.54 -8.56 6.53
C THR A 123 -6.65 -7.64 7.74
N ALA A 124 -7.37 -6.55 7.58
CA ALA A 124 -7.86 -5.74 8.68
C ALA A 124 -9.31 -6.14 8.98
N ALA A 125 -9.60 -6.50 10.21
CA ALA A 125 -10.98 -6.71 10.67
C ALA A 125 -11.74 -5.37 10.70
N SER A 126 -13.07 -5.39 10.76
CA SER A 126 -13.87 -4.18 10.96
C SER A 126 -13.40 -3.41 12.20
N ASN A 127 -13.27 -2.11 12.07
CA ASN A 127 -12.89 -1.20 13.13
C ASN A 127 -14.13 -0.49 13.67
N GLN A 128 -14.37 -0.58 14.97
CA GLN A 128 -15.51 0.05 15.65
C GLN A 128 -15.09 1.23 16.54
N SER A 129 -13.87 1.73 16.37
CA SER A 129 -13.30 2.79 17.21
C SER A 129 -12.44 3.77 16.41
N GLY A 130 -11.50 4.44 17.04
CA GLY A 130 -10.53 5.35 16.43
C GLY A 130 -9.62 4.65 15.40
N SER A 131 -8.84 5.43 14.68
CA SER A 131 -7.84 4.88 13.76
C SER A 131 -6.86 3.99 14.52
N ARG A 132 -6.40 2.92 13.88
CA ARG A 132 -5.43 2.00 14.47
C ARG A 132 -4.31 1.66 13.48
N GLY A 133 -3.14 1.38 14.01
CA GLY A 133 -1.96 1.04 13.24
C GLY A 133 -1.36 -0.29 13.65
N GLY A 134 -0.47 -0.77 12.81
CA GLY A 134 0.29 -2.00 13.02
C GLY A 134 1.45 -2.08 12.04
N SER A 135 2.11 -3.22 12.01
CA SER A 135 3.15 -3.51 11.04
C SER A 135 3.26 -5.01 10.75
N VAL A 136 3.78 -5.32 9.58
CA VAL A 136 4.26 -6.67 9.26
C VAL A 136 5.76 -6.57 9.01
N SER A 137 6.53 -7.36 9.75
CA SER A 137 7.97 -7.49 9.55
C SER A 137 8.26 -8.76 8.77
N TYR A 138 8.92 -8.62 7.64
CA TYR A 138 9.35 -9.70 6.76
C TYR A 138 10.85 -9.91 6.96
N THR A 139 11.28 -11.15 7.11
CA THR A 139 12.69 -11.50 7.32
C THR A 139 13.12 -12.62 6.36
N GLN A 140 14.13 -12.36 5.55
CA GLN A 140 14.73 -13.36 4.67
C GLN A 140 15.59 -14.33 5.47
N THR A 141 15.35 -15.61 5.32
CA THR A 141 16.14 -16.67 5.97
C THR A 141 17.56 -16.70 5.41
N GLY A 142 18.54 -16.90 6.29
CA GLY A 142 19.96 -17.03 5.89
C GLY A 142 20.71 -15.73 5.69
N SER A 143 20.08 -14.66 5.22
CA SER A 143 20.74 -13.33 5.13
C SER A 143 20.42 -12.44 6.33
N GLY A 144 19.31 -12.70 7.03
CA GLY A 144 18.81 -11.83 8.09
C GLY A 144 18.27 -10.49 7.60
N LYS A 145 18.15 -10.26 6.29
CA LYS A 145 17.56 -9.02 5.74
C LYS A 145 16.12 -8.89 6.16
N THR A 146 15.72 -7.73 6.65
CA THR A 146 14.37 -7.44 7.09
C THR A 146 13.77 -6.26 6.33
N GLN A 147 12.45 -6.28 6.17
CA GLN A 147 11.67 -5.14 5.67
C GLN A 147 10.32 -5.10 6.36
N ALA A 148 9.89 -3.91 6.78
CA ALA A 148 8.60 -3.69 7.40
C ALA A 148 7.59 -3.09 6.41
N VAL A 149 6.33 -3.49 6.55
CA VAL A 149 5.17 -2.87 5.90
C VAL A 149 4.32 -2.25 6.99
N SER A 150 4.12 -0.94 6.92
CA SER A 150 3.25 -0.21 7.85
C SER A 150 1.78 -0.46 7.53
N LEU A 151 0.96 -0.62 8.57
CA LEU A 151 -0.48 -0.81 8.46
C LEU A 151 -1.19 0.36 9.13
N LEU A 152 -2.17 0.94 8.45
CA LEU A 152 -3.04 1.97 9.00
C LEU A 152 -4.48 1.65 8.65
N GLN A 153 -5.37 1.59 9.63
CA GLN A 153 -6.80 1.48 9.38
C GLN A 153 -7.53 2.75 9.85
N ALA A 154 -8.43 3.23 9.00
CA ALA A 154 -9.24 4.39 9.30
C ALA A 154 -10.09 4.18 10.57
N ALA A 155 -10.37 5.27 11.27
CA ALA A 155 -11.38 5.30 12.33
C ALA A 155 -12.75 4.99 11.74
N VAL A 156 -13.63 4.38 12.56
CA VAL A 156 -15.02 4.26 12.18
C VAL A 156 -15.63 5.65 11.99
N VAL A 157 -16.30 5.84 10.88
CA VAL A 157 -17.08 7.05 10.64
C VAL A 157 -18.49 6.78 11.10
N SER A 158 -18.83 7.25 12.29
CA SER A 158 -20.20 7.17 12.79
C SER A 158 -21.16 7.85 11.80
N ARG A 159 -22.13 7.09 11.30
CA ARG A 159 -23.16 7.59 10.41
C ARG A 159 -24.44 7.77 11.20
N PHE A 160 -25.10 8.88 10.97
CA PHE A 160 -26.35 9.25 11.61
C PHE A 160 -27.44 9.41 10.57
N THR A 161 -28.68 9.13 10.95
CA THR A 161 -29.85 9.36 10.10
C THR A 161 -30.60 10.58 10.60
N LEU A 162 -30.76 11.56 9.73
CA LEU A 162 -31.71 12.66 9.94
C LEU A 162 -33.00 12.33 9.21
N THR A 163 -34.10 12.23 9.96
CA THR A 163 -35.44 11.98 9.43
C THR A 163 -36.32 13.20 9.67
N ILE A 164 -36.92 13.71 8.60
CA ILE A 164 -37.92 14.78 8.64
C ILE A 164 -39.30 14.15 8.44
N LYS A 165 -40.19 14.23 9.42
CA LYS A 165 -41.55 13.73 9.32
C LYS A 165 -42.46 14.78 8.69
N PHE A 166 -43.27 14.36 7.72
CA PHE A 166 -44.27 15.20 7.09
C PHE A 166 -45.62 14.99 7.81
N ARG A 167 -46.14 16.06 8.40
CA ARG A 167 -47.46 16.02 9.02
C ARG A 167 -48.55 15.98 7.94
N ASN A 168 -49.18 14.84 7.75
CA ASN A 168 -50.37 14.66 6.87
C ASN A 168 -50.20 15.14 5.40
N TYR A 169 -49.00 15.01 4.83
CA TYR A 169 -48.76 15.43 3.44
C TYR A 169 -48.20 14.29 2.61
N THR A 170 -48.92 13.91 1.58
CA THR A 170 -48.44 13.03 0.53
C THR A 170 -47.66 13.86 -0.50
N GLY A 171 -46.46 13.36 -0.90
CA GLY A 171 -45.64 13.99 -1.93
C GLY A 171 -44.95 15.30 -1.49
N ALA A 172 -44.66 15.48 -0.20
CA ALA A 172 -43.92 16.62 0.29
C ALA A 172 -42.41 16.45 0.08
N THR A 173 -41.70 17.57 -0.04
CA THR A 173 -40.25 17.64 -0.13
C THR A 173 -39.69 18.44 1.03
N ALA A 174 -38.65 17.92 1.69
CA ALA A 174 -37.92 18.63 2.74
C ALA A 174 -36.69 19.31 2.17
N TYR A 175 -36.48 20.56 2.56
CA TYR A 175 -35.31 21.38 2.24
C TYR A 175 -34.58 21.75 3.53
N LEU A 176 -33.28 21.67 3.52
CA LEU A 176 -32.43 21.97 4.67
C LEU A 176 -31.52 23.16 4.39
N PHE A 177 -31.44 24.09 5.33
CA PHE A 177 -30.62 25.30 5.24
C PHE A 177 -29.73 25.41 6.48
N ASN A 178 -28.48 25.78 6.30
CA ASN A 178 -27.59 26.12 7.40
C ASN A 178 -27.87 27.59 7.83
N SER A 179 -28.94 27.82 8.55
CA SER A 179 -29.30 29.14 9.05
C SER A 179 -30.41 29.07 10.10
N THR A 180 -30.56 30.16 10.88
CA THR A 180 -31.63 30.38 11.86
C THR A 180 -32.86 31.08 11.28
N GLY A 181 -32.96 31.27 9.97
CA GLY A 181 -33.99 32.10 9.34
C GLY A 181 -34.62 31.49 8.10
N ILE A 182 -35.73 32.11 7.68
CA ILE A 182 -36.46 31.71 6.47
C ILE A 182 -35.72 32.25 5.24
N PRO A 183 -35.27 31.41 4.29
CA PRO A 183 -34.73 31.89 3.03
C PRO A 183 -35.83 32.58 2.19
N LEU A 184 -35.53 33.73 1.62
CA LEU A 184 -36.48 34.58 0.89
C LEU A 184 -36.73 34.17 -0.58
N TYR A 185 -36.27 32.98 -1.04
CA TYR A 185 -36.21 32.65 -2.45
C TYR A 185 -37.08 31.44 -2.85
N GLY A 186 -37.41 31.33 -4.14
CA GLY A 186 -38.40 30.44 -4.71
C GLY A 186 -38.10 28.93 -4.70
N PRO A 187 -39.04 28.09 -5.14
CA PRO A 187 -39.05 26.65 -4.89
C PRO A 187 -38.07 25.79 -5.69
N ASN A 188 -37.45 26.33 -6.74
CA ASN A 188 -36.69 25.54 -7.71
C ASN A 188 -35.18 25.53 -7.46
N ASP A 189 -34.70 26.15 -6.36
CA ASP A 189 -33.29 26.50 -6.19
C ASP A 189 -32.64 25.83 -4.98
N TYR A 190 -33.16 24.71 -4.46
CA TYR A 190 -32.74 24.19 -3.17
C TYR A 190 -32.30 22.73 -3.19
N TYR A 191 -31.31 22.40 -2.38
CA TYR A 191 -30.94 21.03 -2.13
C TYR A 191 -32.04 20.31 -1.35
N SER A 192 -32.69 19.36 -2.01
CA SER A 192 -33.78 18.57 -1.46
C SER A 192 -33.24 17.31 -0.77
N MET A 193 -33.74 17.00 0.42
CA MET A 193 -33.53 15.68 1.04
C MET A 193 -34.20 14.53 0.29
N GLY A 194 -35.03 14.83 -0.69
CA GLY A 194 -35.90 13.89 -1.35
C GLY A 194 -37.35 14.10 -0.97
N SER A 195 -38.25 13.45 -1.68
CA SER A 195 -39.70 13.47 -1.46
C SER A 195 -40.19 12.13 -0.96
N GLY A 196 -41.24 12.15 -0.14
CA GLY A 196 -41.84 10.94 0.42
C GLY A 196 -43.27 11.17 0.81
N TYR A 197 -43.96 10.11 1.22
CA TYR A 197 -45.36 10.19 1.67
C TYR A 197 -45.45 10.63 3.13
N GLU A 198 -44.59 10.13 4.00
CA GLU A 198 -44.65 10.37 5.45
C GLU A 198 -43.39 11.02 6.01
N ASN A 199 -42.24 10.77 5.39
CA ASN A 199 -40.97 11.31 5.82
C ASN A 199 -39.93 11.33 4.69
N ALA A 200 -38.85 12.07 4.89
CA ALA A 200 -37.62 12.00 4.12
C ALA A 200 -36.46 11.74 5.08
N SER A 201 -35.52 10.90 4.69
CA SER A 201 -34.37 10.57 5.51
C SER A 201 -33.08 10.71 4.72
N ILE A 202 -32.02 11.20 5.37
CA ILE A 202 -30.68 11.31 4.81
C ILE A 202 -29.66 10.78 5.82
N MET A 203 -28.71 10.01 5.33
CA MET A 203 -27.55 9.59 6.14
C MET A 203 -26.44 10.62 6.04
N TRP A 204 -25.83 10.93 7.15
CA TRP A 204 -24.70 11.86 7.22
C TRP A 204 -23.69 11.41 8.27
N ASN A 205 -22.52 12.01 8.30
CA ASN A 205 -21.50 11.81 9.34
C ASN A 205 -20.84 13.14 9.69
N ASN A 206 -20.33 13.26 10.90
CA ASN A 206 -19.76 14.52 11.36
C ASN A 206 -18.38 14.84 10.73
N THR A 207 -17.71 13.87 10.11
CA THR A 207 -16.45 14.09 9.39
C THR A 207 -16.69 14.85 8.09
N ASN A 208 -17.59 14.34 7.23
CA ASN A 208 -17.92 14.95 5.94
C ASN A 208 -18.96 16.09 6.09
N GLY A 209 -19.85 15.96 7.07
CA GLY A 209 -20.96 16.88 7.29
C GLY A 209 -22.25 16.45 6.60
N LEU A 210 -23.34 17.17 6.91
CA LEU A 210 -24.61 17.10 6.23
C LEU A 210 -24.63 18.18 5.14
N THR A 211 -24.89 17.78 3.90
CA THR A 211 -25.02 18.74 2.80
C THR A 211 -26.34 19.51 2.94
N VAL A 212 -26.25 20.80 3.06
CA VAL A 212 -27.38 21.73 3.21
C VAL A 212 -27.20 22.97 2.35
N CYS A 213 -28.26 23.72 2.09
CA CYS A 213 -28.16 25.00 1.37
C CYS A 213 -27.40 26.03 2.19
N LYS A 214 -26.55 26.80 1.53
CA LYS A 214 -25.86 27.95 2.11
C LYS A 214 -26.85 29.08 2.35
N PRO A 215 -26.77 29.79 3.49
CA PRO A 215 -27.61 30.93 3.75
C PRO A 215 -27.48 32.01 2.65
N GLY A 216 -28.61 32.48 2.13
CA GLY A 216 -28.63 33.52 1.13
C GLY A 216 -28.19 33.15 -0.29
N SER A 217 -27.92 31.88 -0.56
CA SER A 217 -27.57 31.37 -1.90
C SER A 217 -28.68 30.49 -2.46
N ARG A 218 -28.85 30.54 -3.80
CA ARG A 218 -29.87 29.73 -4.49
C ARG A 218 -29.44 28.33 -4.84
N MET A 219 -28.14 28.10 -5.03
CA MET A 219 -27.62 26.80 -5.53
C MET A 219 -26.36 26.32 -4.79
N GLU A 220 -25.81 27.14 -3.93
CA GLU A 220 -24.61 26.77 -3.20
C GLU A 220 -24.95 25.92 -1.98
N THR A 221 -24.19 24.86 -1.77
CA THR A 221 -24.28 24.00 -0.61
C THR A 221 -23.09 24.18 0.31
N VAL A 222 -23.31 23.90 1.59
CA VAL A 222 -22.27 23.83 2.62
C VAL A 222 -22.41 22.52 3.37
N GLN A 223 -21.34 22.14 4.09
CA GLN A 223 -21.33 20.96 4.93
C GLN A 223 -21.58 21.36 6.38
N ALA A 224 -22.79 21.15 6.86
CA ALA A 224 -23.17 21.39 8.25
C ALA A 224 -22.58 20.33 9.16
N LYS A 225 -22.14 20.73 10.34
CA LYS A 225 -21.56 19.86 11.38
C LYS A 225 -22.47 19.79 12.61
N ALA A 226 -22.20 18.84 13.49
CA ALA A 226 -22.86 18.82 14.79
C ALA A 226 -22.58 20.13 15.54
N GLY A 227 -23.64 20.72 16.06
CA GLY A 227 -23.65 22.05 16.68
C GLY A 227 -24.25 23.15 15.77
N ASP A 228 -24.26 22.95 14.46
CA ASP A 228 -24.86 23.91 13.54
C ASP A 228 -26.38 23.97 13.69
N THR A 229 -26.93 25.16 13.48
CA THR A 229 -28.39 25.36 13.44
C THR A 229 -28.89 25.14 12.02
N ILE A 230 -29.84 24.22 11.86
CA ILE A 230 -30.44 23.85 10.60
C ILE A 230 -31.90 24.31 10.59
N THR A 231 -32.30 25.01 9.54
CA THR A 231 -33.71 25.27 9.24
C THR A 231 -34.21 24.22 8.25
N VAL A 232 -35.26 23.53 8.61
CA VAL A 232 -36.00 22.65 7.71
C VAL A 232 -37.24 23.34 7.20
N ARG A 233 -37.53 23.15 5.92
CA ARG A 233 -38.73 23.64 5.24
C ARG A 233 -39.40 22.51 4.49
N ILE A 234 -40.72 22.40 4.58
CA ILE A 234 -41.48 21.42 3.82
C ILE A 234 -42.29 22.14 2.74
N GLN A 235 -42.19 21.61 1.52
CA GLN A 235 -43.00 22.00 0.38
C GLN A 235 -43.95 20.85 0.02
N ARG A 236 -45.21 21.16 -0.16
CA ARG A 236 -46.22 20.22 -0.68
C ARG A 236 -46.00 19.99 -2.18
N GLY A 237 -46.25 18.76 -2.63
CA GLY A 237 -46.26 18.44 -4.05
C GLY A 237 -47.25 19.32 -4.83
N GLY A 238 -46.79 19.89 -5.94
CA GLY A 238 -47.66 20.65 -6.87
C GLY A 238 -47.98 22.11 -6.47
N GLN A 239 -47.49 22.61 -5.33
CA GLN A 239 -47.74 24.01 -4.93
C GLN A 239 -46.42 24.83 -4.90
N ASN A 240 -46.43 25.96 -5.62
CA ASN A 240 -45.33 26.94 -5.59
C ASN A 240 -45.34 27.82 -4.34
N ILE A 241 -46.13 27.52 -3.33
CA ILE A 241 -46.33 28.36 -2.16
C ILE A 241 -45.62 27.75 -0.98
N PHE A 242 -44.64 28.47 -0.48
CA PHE A 242 -44.03 28.23 0.79
C PHE A 242 -44.93 28.65 1.94
N ASP A 243 -45.54 27.69 2.60
CA ASP A 243 -46.35 28.00 3.76
C ASP A 243 -45.39 28.12 4.99
N SER A 244 -45.35 29.31 5.57
CA SER A 244 -44.53 29.66 6.76
C SER A 244 -44.89 28.77 7.98
N ARG A 245 -46.01 28.05 7.96
CA ARG A 245 -46.45 27.14 9.03
C ARG A 245 -45.66 25.85 9.10
N TYR A 246 -44.76 25.59 8.11
CA TYR A 246 -43.99 24.33 8.01
C TYR A 246 -42.49 24.54 8.07
N PHE A 247 -42.07 25.44 8.94
CA PHE A 247 -40.70 25.67 9.30
C PHE A 247 -40.39 25.08 10.65
N SER A 248 -39.21 24.54 10.79
CA SER A 248 -38.65 24.22 12.07
C SER A 248 -37.14 24.48 12.06
N THR A 249 -36.64 24.90 13.17
CA THR A 249 -35.21 25.10 13.40
C THR A 249 -34.73 24.13 14.47
N PHE A 250 -33.63 23.45 14.23
CA PHE A 250 -33.06 22.51 15.19
C PHE A 250 -31.54 22.57 15.17
N THR A 251 -30.90 22.15 16.24
CA THR A 251 -29.45 21.96 16.28
C THR A 251 -29.12 20.57 15.77
N LEU A 252 -28.25 20.49 14.75
CA LEU A 252 -27.74 19.21 14.24
C LEU A 252 -26.88 18.54 15.31
N LYS A 253 -27.15 17.28 15.60
CA LYS A 253 -26.42 16.51 16.59
C LYS A 253 -25.80 15.27 15.94
N ALA A 254 -24.63 14.85 16.40
CA ALA A 254 -23.96 13.62 15.99
C ALA A 254 -24.68 12.36 16.53
N GLU A 255 -25.98 12.25 16.24
CA GLU A 255 -26.87 11.16 16.63
C GLU A 255 -28.01 11.02 15.61
N ASN A 256 -28.78 9.93 15.66
CA ASN A 256 -29.99 9.81 14.86
C ASN A 256 -31.04 10.79 15.37
N GLN A 257 -31.52 11.66 14.50
CA GLN A 257 -32.50 12.69 14.84
C GLN A 257 -33.76 12.54 14.01
N THR A 258 -34.91 12.75 14.64
CA THR A 258 -36.22 12.87 13.97
C THR A 258 -36.79 14.24 14.25
N ILE A 259 -37.03 15.02 13.21
CA ILE A 259 -37.62 16.36 13.28
C ILE A 259 -39.03 16.31 12.72
N THR A 260 -39.95 16.89 13.46
CA THR A 260 -41.34 17.04 13.04
C THR A 260 -41.65 18.55 13.01
N PRO A 261 -41.51 19.20 11.83
CA PRO A 261 -41.73 20.62 11.66
C PRO A 261 -43.16 21.06 11.92
#